data_c3045e2c6463c21d0fbb14dcb50b50d9
#
_entry.id   c3045e2c6463c21d0fbb14dcb50b50d9
#
_cell.length_a   1.000
_cell.length_b   1.000
_cell.length_c   1.000
_cell.angle_alpha   90.00
_cell.angle_beta   90.00
_cell.angle_gamma   90.00
#
_symmetry.space_group_name_H-M   'P 1'
#
loop_
_entity.id
_entity.type
_entity.pdbx_description
1 polymer ?
#
loop_
_entity_poly.entity_id
_entity_poly.type
_entity_poly.pdbx_seq_one_letter_code
_entity_poly.pdbx_strand_id
1 'polypeptide(L)'
;SGMGDSGHREDYSPELYGKEILSVAEDSGFFEIGDPIICGHSMGGFMSATAGYISDKRIGGVIMVDSPIRPPTYDYSTHVRSGPIRRIKTYPDRESILERFRLTPEQDCENEYLVKYIAEWSIKEANNGYQWKFDDTIFDKLGFSHMLRNIAFELDCKLGVIYGTESNMMTDEILTFIQENVPPGTPMVPIKKAAHHVLLDQPLELAETIKGIAKKWI
;
A
#
# COMPACT_ATOMS: atom_id res chain seq x y z
N SER A 1 9.42 3.28 7.78
CA SER A 1 9.42 3.21 9.25
C SER A 1 8.11 2.67 9.82
N GLY A 2 8.12 2.23 11.09
CA GLY A 2 6.94 1.76 11.81
C GLY A 2 6.39 0.40 11.39
N MET A 3 6.98 -0.28 10.44
CA MET A 3 6.57 -1.58 9.92
C MET A 3 7.75 -2.56 9.92
N GLY A 4 7.47 -3.85 10.17
CA GLY A 4 8.48 -4.90 10.16
C GLY A 4 9.61 -4.64 11.16
N ASP A 5 10.84 -4.80 10.71
CA ASP A 5 12.04 -4.56 11.52
C ASP A 5 12.56 -3.13 11.45
N SER A 6 11.84 -2.23 10.75
CA SER A 6 12.17 -0.81 10.69
C SER A 6 11.89 -0.10 12.03
N GLY A 7 12.63 0.96 12.30
CA GLY A 7 12.45 1.77 13.51
C GLY A 7 11.07 2.43 13.58
N HIS A 8 10.57 2.64 14.80
CA HIS A 8 9.38 3.43 15.05
C HIS A 8 9.74 4.92 15.15
N ARG A 9 8.75 5.80 14.86
CA ARG A 9 8.92 7.26 14.89
C ARG A 9 7.87 7.92 15.78
N GLU A 10 8.16 9.15 16.18
CA GLU A 10 7.21 9.98 16.92
C GLU A 10 6.08 10.47 16.01
N ASP A 11 6.42 10.78 14.73
CA ASP A 11 5.49 11.24 13.71
C ASP A 11 5.50 10.36 12.48
N TYR A 12 4.35 10.30 11.82
CA TYR A 12 4.14 9.66 10.53
C TYR A 12 3.35 10.60 9.63
N SER A 13 3.84 10.82 8.42
CA SER A 13 3.12 11.56 7.39
C SER A 13 3.37 10.97 6.00
N PRO A 14 2.50 11.25 5.04
CA PRO A 14 2.74 10.84 3.65
C PRO A 14 4.05 11.37 3.09
N GLU A 15 4.40 12.62 3.40
CA GLU A 15 5.64 13.25 2.96
C GLU A 15 6.87 12.57 3.58
N LEU A 16 6.78 12.14 4.83
CA LEU A 16 7.85 11.39 5.48
C LEU A 16 8.08 10.06 4.79
N TYR A 17 7.02 9.30 4.54
CA TYR A 17 7.12 8.03 3.79
C TYR A 17 7.61 8.25 2.35
N GLY A 18 7.13 9.31 1.68
CA GLY A 18 7.64 9.69 0.37
C GLY A 18 9.15 9.92 0.36
N LYS A 19 9.66 10.67 1.34
CA LYS A 19 11.11 10.89 1.51
C LYS A 19 11.86 9.61 1.84
N GLU A 20 11.31 8.72 2.66
CA GLU A 20 11.92 7.40 2.94
C GLU A 20 12.04 6.55 1.68
N ILE A 21 10.99 6.51 0.83
CA ILE A 21 11.02 5.80 -0.44
C ILE A 21 12.12 6.34 -1.35
N LEU A 22 12.21 7.67 -1.49
CA LEU A 22 13.24 8.32 -2.32
C LEU A 22 14.65 8.07 -1.77
N SER A 23 14.83 8.14 -0.45
CA SER A 23 16.13 7.86 0.18
C SER A 23 16.58 6.41 -0.04
N VAL A 24 15.65 5.44 0.03
CA VAL A 24 15.94 4.04 -0.27
C VAL A 24 16.30 3.87 -1.75
N ALA A 25 15.58 4.53 -2.65
CA ALA A 25 15.87 4.47 -4.09
C ALA A 25 17.26 5.05 -4.41
N GLU A 26 17.65 6.13 -3.75
CA GLU A 26 18.96 6.75 -3.89
C GLU A 26 20.08 5.87 -3.31
N ASP A 27 19.94 5.43 -2.08
CA ASP A 27 20.93 4.59 -1.40
C ASP A 27 21.15 3.25 -2.13
N SER A 28 20.10 2.73 -2.77
CA SER A 28 20.17 1.52 -3.59
C SER A 28 20.67 1.74 -5.01
N GLY A 29 21.03 2.97 -5.41
CA GLY A 29 21.57 3.30 -6.72
C GLY A 29 20.56 3.26 -7.88
N PHE A 30 19.23 3.25 -7.59
CA PHE A 30 18.23 3.17 -8.66
C PHE A 30 18.28 4.37 -9.61
N PHE A 31 18.58 5.56 -9.12
CA PHE A 31 18.71 6.76 -9.95
C PHE A 31 19.97 6.77 -10.84
N GLU A 32 20.94 5.92 -10.55
CA GLU A 32 22.16 5.78 -11.36
C GLU A 32 21.92 4.90 -12.60
N ILE A 33 20.95 3.99 -12.53
CA ILE A 33 20.65 3.04 -13.61
C ILE A 33 19.47 3.48 -14.48
N GLY A 34 18.73 4.49 -14.11
CA GLY A 34 17.59 5.04 -14.87
C GLY A 34 16.57 5.75 -14.01
N ASP A 35 15.39 5.99 -14.60
CA ASP A 35 14.26 6.60 -13.91
C ASP A 35 13.48 5.51 -13.14
N PRO A 36 13.52 5.44 -11.81
CA PRO A 36 12.88 4.37 -11.07
C PRO A 36 11.35 4.39 -11.21
N ILE A 37 10.75 3.20 -11.23
CA ILE A 37 9.30 3.03 -11.15
C ILE A 37 8.98 2.60 -9.71
N ILE A 38 8.09 3.35 -9.06
CA ILE A 38 7.69 3.12 -7.68
C ILE A 38 6.33 2.40 -7.68
N CYS A 39 6.24 1.26 -7.01
CA CYS A 39 5.00 0.49 -6.92
C CYS A 39 4.59 0.33 -5.45
N GLY A 40 3.33 0.64 -5.14
CA GLY A 40 2.82 0.51 -3.79
C GLY A 40 1.39 -0.03 -3.74
N HIS A 41 1.12 -0.84 -2.71
CA HIS A 41 -0.19 -1.42 -2.45
C HIS A 41 -0.94 -0.62 -1.38
N SER A 42 -2.23 -0.37 -1.60
CA SER A 42 -3.11 0.27 -0.62
C SER A 42 -2.53 1.60 -0.11
N MET A 43 -2.27 1.73 1.19
CA MET A 43 -1.56 2.87 1.78
C MET A 43 -0.22 3.14 1.08
N GLY A 44 0.53 2.08 0.74
CA GLY A 44 1.79 2.20 0.03
C GLY A 44 1.66 2.84 -1.35
N GLY A 45 0.52 2.69 -2.04
CA GLY A 45 0.25 3.38 -3.30
C GLY A 45 0.15 4.90 -3.13
N PHE A 46 -0.50 5.36 -2.07
CA PHE A 46 -0.53 6.80 -1.76
C PHE A 46 0.86 7.33 -1.39
N MET A 47 1.66 6.55 -0.65
CA MET A 47 3.03 6.93 -0.31
C MET A 47 3.93 6.97 -1.55
N SER A 48 3.71 6.03 -2.49
CA SER A 48 4.39 6.02 -3.80
C SER A 48 4.02 7.24 -4.65
N ALA A 49 2.74 7.61 -4.69
CA ALA A 49 2.29 8.84 -5.36
C ALA A 49 2.90 10.08 -4.71
N THR A 50 2.95 10.12 -3.37
CA THR A 50 3.61 11.22 -2.65
C THR A 50 5.11 11.28 -2.99
N ALA A 51 5.80 10.15 -3.04
CA ALA A 51 7.21 10.11 -3.46
C ALA A 51 7.41 10.67 -4.88
N GLY A 52 6.55 10.26 -5.84
CA GLY A 52 6.58 10.79 -7.20
C GLY A 52 6.31 12.29 -7.28
N TYR A 53 5.41 12.81 -6.44
CA TYR A 53 5.03 14.22 -6.42
C TYR A 53 6.09 15.14 -5.81
N ILE A 54 6.75 14.69 -4.70
CA ILE A 54 7.76 15.51 -3.99
C ILE A 54 9.18 15.33 -4.52
N SER A 55 9.39 14.41 -5.45
CA SER A 55 10.74 14.10 -5.97
C SER A 55 11.29 15.27 -6.78
N ASP A 56 12.50 15.67 -6.45
CA ASP A 56 13.33 16.59 -7.27
C ASP A 56 14.10 15.84 -8.39
N LYS A 57 14.04 14.52 -8.38
CA LYS A 57 14.64 13.63 -9.37
C LYS A 57 13.57 13.06 -10.28
N ARG A 58 13.99 12.66 -11.47
CA ARG A 58 13.08 12.07 -12.44
C ARG A 58 12.63 10.68 -11.99
N ILE A 59 11.31 10.50 -11.93
CA ILE A 59 10.64 9.23 -11.65
C ILE A 59 10.02 8.71 -12.94
N GLY A 60 10.31 7.47 -13.31
CA GLY A 60 9.78 6.83 -14.52
C GLY A 60 8.28 6.58 -14.47
N GLY A 61 7.74 6.37 -13.27
CA GLY A 61 6.31 6.24 -13.04
C GLY A 61 5.96 5.72 -11.66
N VAL A 62 4.69 5.81 -11.34
CA VAL A 62 4.07 5.29 -10.12
C VAL A 62 3.01 4.26 -10.48
N ILE A 63 3.05 3.09 -9.85
CA ILE A 63 2.00 2.06 -9.97
C ILE A 63 1.31 1.93 -8.63
N MET A 64 0.02 2.26 -8.59
CA MET A 64 -0.83 2.11 -7.42
C MET A 64 -1.62 0.80 -7.52
N VAL A 65 -1.42 -0.08 -6.55
CA VAL A 65 -2.10 -1.38 -6.48
C VAL A 65 -3.18 -1.32 -5.41
N ASP A 66 -4.43 -1.45 -5.84
CA ASP A 66 -5.63 -1.46 -4.98
C ASP A 66 -5.65 -0.31 -3.94
N SER A 67 -5.38 0.90 -4.43
CA SER A 67 -5.31 2.13 -3.62
C SER A 67 -6.52 3.01 -3.94
N PRO A 68 -7.56 3.02 -3.08
CA PRO A 68 -8.84 3.63 -3.38
C PRO A 68 -8.80 5.16 -3.29
N ILE A 69 -8.66 5.85 -4.42
CA ILE A 69 -8.77 7.31 -4.48
C ILE A 69 -10.27 7.64 -4.53
N ARG A 70 -10.80 8.09 -3.40
CA ARG A 70 -12.23 8.33 -3.22
C ARG A 70 -12.63 9.72 -3.69
N PRO A 71 -13.81 9.88 -4.35
CA PRO A 71 -14.32 11.20 -4.71
C PRO A 71 -14.56 12.08 -3.48
N PRO A 72 -14.57 13.42 -3.63
CA PRO A 72 -14.88 14.34 -2.53
C PRO A 72 -16.25 14.10 -1.89
N THR A 73 -17.19 13.56 -2.69
CA THR A 73 -18.56 13.24 -2.29
C THR A 73 -18.73 11.88 -1.63
N TYR A 74 -17.63 11.11 -1.48
CA TYR A 74 -17.69 9.76 -0.95
C TYR A 74 -18.27 9.72 0.46
N ASP A 75 -19.29 8.88 0.64
CA ASP A 75 -19.95 8.70 1.93
C ASP A 75 -19.16 7.73 2.82
N TYR A 76 -18.40 8.29 3.73
CA TYR A 76 -17.63 7.51 4.72
C TYR A 76 -18.51 6.85 5.79
N SER A 77 -19.80 7.20 5.91
CA SER A 77 -20.68 6.59 6.90
C SER A 77 -20.99 5.13 6.59
N THR A 78 -20.93 4.77 5.29
CA THR A 78 -21.11 3.39 4.81
C THR A 78 -19.83 2.56 4.90
N HIS A 79 -18.72 3.21 5.18
CA HIS A 79 -17.43 2.54 5.29
C HIS A 79 -17.38 1.70 6.55
N VAL A 80 -17.29 0.38 6.38
CA VAL A 80 -16.96 -0.50 7.51
C VAL A 80 -15.56 -0.08 7.97
N ARG A 81 -15.50 0.77 8.98
CA ARG A 81 -14.25 1.04 9.66
C ARG A 81 -13.74 -0.31 10.14
N SER A 82 -12.63 -0.78 9.56
CA SER A 82 -11.80 -1.74 10.27
C SER A 82 -11.66 -1.16 11.68
N GLY A 83 -12.13 -1.91 12.69
CA GLY A 83 -12.21 -1.39 14.06
C GLY A 83 -10.87 -0.77 14.49
N PRO A 84 -10.84 0.04 15.55
CA PRO A 84 -9.63 0.70 15.99
C PRO A 84 -8.54 -0.34 16.11
N ILE A 85 -7.37 -0.07 15.49
CA ILE A 85 -6.19 -0.91 15.68
C ILE A 85 -5.98 -0.96 17.19
N ARG A 86 -6.20 -2.14 17.75
CA ARG A 86 -6.07 -2.32 19.20
C ARG A 86 -4.60 -2.18 19.56
N ARG A 87 -4.32 -1.48 20.64
CA ARG A 87 -2.98 -1.36 21.17
C ARG A 87 -2.27 -2.70 21.25
N ILE A 88 -1.00 -2.73 20.85
CA ILE A 88 -0.17 -3.93 20.86
C ILE A 88 -0.15 -4.55 22.24
N LYS A 89 -0.47 -5.85 22.28
CA LYS A 89 -0.42 -6.67 23.49
C LYS A 89 0.75 -7.63 23.40
N THR A 90 1.27 -8.04 24.56
CA THR A 90 2.20 -9.16 24.66
C THR A 90 1.40 -10.45 24.80
N TYR A 91 1.75 -11.42 23.99
CA TYR A 91 1.17 -12.76 23.99
C TYR A 91 2.17 -13.73 24.62
N PRO A 92 1.72 -14.74 25.39
CA PRO A 92 2.62 -15.60 26.16
C PRO A 92 3.55 -16.46 25.27
N ASP A 93 3.07 -16.84 24.10
CA ASP A 93 3.77 -17.72 23.17
C ASP A 93 3.47 -17.35 21.70
N ARG A 94 4.28 -17.95 20.82
CA ARG A 94 4.22 -17.71 19.38
C ARG A 94 2.91 -18.19 18.73
N GLU A 95 2.36 -19.29 19.22
CA GLU A 95 1.13 -19.88 18.69
C GLU A 95 -0.07 -18.95 18.97
N SER A 96 -0.20 -18.51 20.22
CA SER A 96 -1.27 -17.60 20.66
C SER A 96 -1.33 -16.28 19.87
N ILE A 97 -0.19 -15.72 19.47
CA ILE A 97 -0.17 -14.48 18.67
C ILE A 97 -0.49 -14.79 17.21
N LEU A 98 0.04 -15.86 16.62
CA LEU A 98 -0.21 -16.23 15.22
C LEU A 98 -1.69 -16.54 14.96
N GLU A 99 -2.39 -17.18 15.87
CA GLU A 99 -3.83 -17.41 15.81
C GLU A 99 -4.66 -16.11 15.72
N ARG A 100 -4.09 -14.98 16.12
CA ARG A 100 -4.72 -13.65 16.08
C ARG A 100 -4.39 -12.85 14.83
N PHE A 101 -3.54 -13.38 13.96
CA PHE A 101 -3.26 -12.69 12.70
C PHE A 101 -4.53 -12.57 11.86
N ARG A 102 -4.79 -11.39 11.36
CA ARG A 102 -5.87 -11.11 10.38
C ARG A 102 -5.35 -10.09 9.38
N LEU A 103 -5.71 -10.28 8.13
CA LEU A 103 -5.52 -9.26 7.11
C LEU A 103 -6.39 -8.03 7.43
N THR A 104 -5.94 -6.86 7.07
CA THR A 104 -6.69 -5.62 7.29
C THR A 104 -6.68 -4.78 5.99
N PRO A 105 -7.84 -4.60 5.33
CA PRO A 105 -9.15 -5.19 5.65
C PRO A 105 -9.15 -6.72 5.63
N GLU A 106 -10.07 -7.31 6.40
CA GLU A 106 -10.21 -8.77 6.47
C GLU A 106 -10.74 -9.29 5.12
N GLN A 107 -10.12 -10.35 4.64
CA GLN A 107 -10.54 -11.08 3.45
C GLN A 107 -10.08 -12.53 3.54
N ASP A 108 -10.78 -13.40 2.83
CA ASP A 108 -10.34 -14.77 2.58
C ASP A 108 -9.21 -14.77 1.53
N CYS A 109 -8.26 -15.70 1.67
CA CYS A 109 -7.15 -15.86 0.73
C CYS A 109 -6.87 -17.35 0.51
N GLU A 110 -6.96 -17.81 -0.75
CA GLU A 110 -6.69 -19.21 -1.09
C GLU A 110 -5.20 -19.59 -0.87
N ASN A 111 -4.30 -18.62 -0.94
CA ASN A 111 -2.87 -18.80 -0.71
C ASN A 111 -2.51 -18.71 0.80
N GLU A 112 -3.12 -19.57 1.62
CA GLU A 112 -2.92 -19.59 3.07
C GLU A 112 -1.44 -19.62 3.48
N TYR A 113 -0.58 -20.26 2.68
CA TYR A 113 0.86 -20.32 2.94
C TYR A 113 1.52 -18.94 2.90
N LEU A 114 1.06 -18.01 2.04
CA LEU A 114 1.55 -16.62 2.01
C LEU A 114 1.06 -15.86 3.23
N VAL A 115 -0.20 -16.03 3.60
CA VAL A 115 -0.78 -15.41 4.80
C VAL A 115 -0.01 -15.86 6.04
N LYS A 116 0.25 -17.16 6.15
CA LYS A 116 1.04 -17.75 7.24
C LYS A 116 2.46 -17.20 7.27
N TYR A 117 3.13 -17.15 6.12
CA TYR A 117 4.47 -16.59 6.00
C TYR A 117 4.52 -15.14 6.52
N ILE A 118 3.59 -14.28 6.06
CA ILE A 118 3.53 -12.89 6.52
C ILE A 118 3.27 -12.81 8.02
N ALA A 119 2.33 -13.60 8.55
CA ALA A 119 2.05 -13.65 9.98
C ALA A 119 3.30 -13.98 10.79
N GLU A 120 4.05 -15.00 10.38
CA GLU A 120 5.27 -15.47 11.04
C GLU A 120 6.37 -14.39 11.07
N TRP A 121 6.50 -13.60 10.00
CA TRP A 121 7.49 -12.52 9.93
C TRP A 121 7.02 -11.21 10.54
N SER A 122 5.73 -11.10 10.89
CA SER A 122 5.14 -9.90 11.50
C SER A 122 5.27 -9.84 13.03
N ILE A 123 5.85 -10.86 13.66
CA ILE A 123 6.01 -10.95 15.11
C ILE A 123 7.45 -10.80 15.53
N LYS A 124 7.67 -10.31 16.75
CA LYS A 124 8.99 -10.21 17.42
C LYS A 124 8.89 -10.73 18.85
N GLU A 125 10.01 -11.21 19.36
CA GLU A 125 10.15 -11.46 20.77
C GLU A 125 10.11 -10.16 21.57
N ALA A 126 9.52 -10.22 22.74
CA ALA A 126 9.39 -9.10 23.67
C ALA A 126 9.56 -9.64 25.09
N ASN A 127 9.74 -8.74 26.07
CA ASN A 127 9.80 -9.15 27.48
C ASN A 127 8.54 -9.94 27.83
N ASN A 128 8.70 -11.19 28.24
CA ASN A 128 7.63 -12.13 28.63
C ASN A 128 6.71 -12.58 27.48
N GLY A 129 7.20 -12.71 26.24
CA GLY A 129 6.43 -13.32 25.16
C GLY A 129 6.66 -12.68 23.78
N TYR A 130 5.61 -12.52 23.00
CA TYR A 130 5.65 -12.06 21.60
C TYR A 130 4.74 -10.86 21.37
N GLN A 131 5.13 -9.99 20.45
CA GLN A 131 4.37 -8.81 20.00
C GLN A 131 4.38 -8.69 18.49
N TRP A 132 3.41 -7.95 17.93
CA TRP A 132 3.46 -7.51 16.55
C TRP A 132 4.58 -6.49 16.33
N LYS A 133 5.22 -6.53 15.16
CA LYS A 133 6.32 -5.63 14.82
C LYS A 133 5.87 -4.20 14.47
N PHE A 134 4.65 -4.02 13.95
CA PHE A 134 4.20 -2.71 13.52
C PHE A 134 3.97 -1.74 14.69
N ASP A 135 4.08 -0.44 14.43
CA ASP A 135 3.71 0.60 15.38
C ASP A 135 2.20 0.83 15.32
N ASP A 136 1.49 0.55 16.40
CA ASP A 136 0.04 0.66 16.49
C ASP A 136 -0.46 2.12 16.51
N THR A 137 0.44 3.09 16.58
CA THR A 137 0.12 4.52 16.53
C THR A 137 0.16 5.13 15.12
N ILE A 138 0.61 4.36 14.10
CA ILE A 138 0.75 4.85 12.72
C ILE A 138 -0.54 5.49 12.22
N PHE A 139 -1.65 4.76 12.35
CA PHE A 139 -2.92 5.21 11.78
C PHE A 139 -3.57 6.37 12.54
N ASP A 140 -3.21 6.55 13.80
CA ASP A 140 -3.63 7.71 14.58
C ASP A 140 -2.87 8.98 14.18
N LYS A 141 -1.61 8.81 13.79
CA LYS A 141 -0.68 9.89 13.43
C LYS A 141 -0.70 10.23 11.94
N LEU A 142 -0.92 9.21 11.10
CA LEU A 142 -0.92 9.36 9.65
C LEU A 142 -2.20 10.08 9.20
N GLY A 143 -2.24 11.37 9.27
CA GLY A 143 -3.36 12.17 8.81
C GLY A 143 -3.67 11.91 7.32
N PHE A 144 -4.66 11.07 7.02
CA PHE A 144 -5.21 10.95 5.66
C PHE A 144 -6.01 12.21 5.32
N SER A 145 -5.32 13.26 4.87
CA SER A 145 -5.97 14.49 4.45
C SER A 145 -6.52 14.40 3.03
N HIS A 146 -7.45 15.32 2.69
CA HIS A 146 -7.97 15.49 1.33
C HIS A 146 -6.86 15.75 0.28
N MET A 147 -5.70 16.24 0.68
CA MET A 147 -4.55 16.51 -0.19
C MET A 147 -4.03 15.25 -0.91
N LEU A 148 -4.06 14.08 -0.25
CA LEU A 148 -3.59 12.84 -0.86
C LEU A 148 -4.42 12.39 -2.07
N ARG A 149 -5.66 12.86 -2.18
CA ARG A 149 -6.55 12.48 -3.28
C ARG A 149 -6.08 13.05 -4.62
N ASN A 150 -5.60 14.27 -4.63
CA ASN A 150 -5.24 14.97 -5.85
C ASN A 150 -3.80 14.66 -6.29
N ILE A 151 -2.90 14.37 -5.36
CA ILE A 151 -1.49 14.12 -5.65
C ILE A 151 -1.31 13.08 -6.77
N ALA A 152 -2.09 11.99 -6.76
CA ALA A 152 -1.98 10.96 -7.79
C ALA A 152 -2.38 11.46 -9.20
N PHE A 153 -3.21 12.50 -9.30
CA PHE A 153 -3.66 13.10 -10.56
C PHE A 153 -2.75 14.25 -11.04
N GLU A 154 -1.87 14.73 -10.16
CA GLU A 154 -0.97 15.86 -10.38
C GLU A 154 0.49 15.43 -10.58
N LEU A 155 0.73 14.14 -10.82
CA LEU A 155 2.08 13.62 -11.03
C LEU A 155 2.66 14.07 -12.37
N ASP A 156 3.90 14.54 -12.35
CA ASP A 156 4.69 14.83 -13.58
C ASP A 156 5.27 13.55 -14.21
N CYS A 157 5.06 12.38 -13.61
CA CYS A 157 5.49 11.09 -14.12
C CYS A 157 4.30 10.21 -14.54
N LYS A 158 4.60 9.08 -15.18
CA LYS A 158 3.57 8.12 -15.61
C LYS A 158 2.85 7.52 -14.41
N LEU A 159 1.52 7.34 -14.53
CA LEU A 159 0.68 6.69 -13.53
C LEU A 159 0.10 5.39 -14.09
N GLY A 160 0.05 4.34 -13.26
CA GLY A 160 -0.67 3.10 -13.52
C GLY A 160 -1.50 2.71 -12.30
N VAL A 161 -2.66 2.13 -12.55
CA VAL A 161 -3.57 1.63 -11.52
C VAL A 161 -3.83 0.16 -11.78
N ILE A 162 -3.60 -0.66 -10.75
CA ILE A 162 -3.93 -2.09 -10.76
C ILE A 162 -4.93 -2.31 -9.62
N TYR A 163 -5.93 -3.14 -9.83
CA TYR A 163 -6.93 -3.39 -8.78
C TYR A 163 -7.50 -4.81 -8.87
N GLY A 164 -7.94 -5.34 -7.72
CA GLY A 164 -8.62 -6.62 -7.65
C GLY A 164 -10.09 -6.50 -8.06
N THR A 165 -10.59 -7.44 -8.90
CA THR A 165 -12.00 -7.42 -9.33
C THR A 165 -13.00 -7.74 -8.23
N GLU A 166 -12.52 -8.30 -7.11
CA GLU A 166 -13.32 -8.65 -5.93
C GLU A 166 -13.03 -7.73 -4.74
N SER A 167 -12.27 -6.64 -4.98
CA SER A 167 -11.92 -5.69 -3.93
C SER A 167 -13.12 -4.83 -3.52
N ASN A 168 -13.53 -4.96 -2.27
CA ASN A 168 -14.53 -4.08 -1.67
C ASN A 168 -14.03 -2.64 -1.48
N MET A 169 -12.72 -2.40 -1.66
CA MET A 169 -12.12 -1.08 -1.56
C MET A 169 -12.17 -0.31 -2.89
N MET A 170 -12.27 -1.01 -4.03
CA MET A 170 -12.27 -0.44 -5.38
C MET A 170 -13.66 -0.57 -6.01
N THR A 171 -14.64 0.12 -5.41
CA THR A 171 -16.03 0.13 -5.90
C THR A 171 -16.16 0.80 -7.26
N ASP A 172 -17.26 0.55 -7.98
CA ASP A 172 -17.54 1.18 -9.28
C ASP A 172 -17.49 2.73 -9.22
N GLU A 173 -17.97 3.32 -8.12
CA GLU A 173 -17.88 4.76 -7.88
C GLU A 173 -16.42 5.24 -7.85
N ILE A 174 -15.56 4.52 -7.12
CA ILE A 174 -14.14 4.84 -7.00
C ILE A 174 -13.41 4.63 -8.31
N LEU A 175 -13.67 3.52 -9.00
CA LEU A 175 -13.06 3.24 -10.31
C LEU A 175 -13.46 4.27 -11.36
N THR A 176 -14.73 4.67 -11.40
CA THR A 176 -15.23 5.73 -12.28
C THR A 176 -14.53 7.05 -11.97
N PHE A 177 -14.47 7.43 -10.69
CA PHE A 177 -13.80 8.67 -10.28
C PHE A 177 -12.32 8.67 -10.67
N ILE A 178 -11.59 7.56 -10.44
CA ILE A 178 -10.19 7.44 -10.86
C ILE A 178 -10.08 7.60 -12.38
N GLN A 179 -10.90 6.88 -13.15
CA GLN A 179 -10.86 6.90 -14.61
C GLN A 179 -11.11 8.29 -15.21
N GLU A 180 -11.99 9.07 -14.59
CA GLU A 180 -12.32 10.42 -15.02
C GLU A 180 -11.23 11.47 -14.71
N ASN A 181 -10.36 11.18 -13.74
CA ASN A 181 -9.37 12.13 -13.24
C ASN A 181 -7.90 11.78 -13.55
N VAL A 182 -7.60 10.55 -13.94
CA VAL A 182 -6.23 10.18 -14.34
C VAL A 182 -5.88 10.72 -15.72
N PRO A 183 -4.60 10.98 -16.01
CA PRO A 183 -4.15 11.39 -17.34
C PRO A 183 -4.62 10.41 -18.44
N PRO A 184 -4.98 10.90 -19.63
CA PRO A 184 -5.35 10.03 -20.76
C PRO A 184 -4.29 9.00 -21.07
N GLY A 185 -4.70 7.73 -21.22
CA GLY A 185 -3.79 6.62 -21.49
C GLY A 185 -3.17 5.97 -20.25
N THR A 186 -3.55 6.41 -19.05
CA THR A 186 -3.20 5.73 -17.80
C THR A 186 -3.73 4.30 -17.83
N PRO A 187 -2.86 3.26 -17.70
CA PRO A 187 -3.33 1.88 -17.63
C PRO A 187 -4.10 1.66 -16.32
N MET A 188 -5.35 1.19 -16.43
CA MET A 188 -6.16 0.70 -15.33
C MET A 188 -6.40 -0.80 -15.54
N VAL A 189 -5.71 -1.64 -14.78
CA VAL A 189 -5.66 -3.09 -15.05
C VAL A 189 -6.33 -3.87 -13.93
N PRO A 190 -7.45 -4.56 -14.23
CA PRO A 190 -8.09 -5.45 -13.27
C PRO A 190 -7.33 -6.77 -13.14
N ILE A 191 -7.16 -7.25 -11.91
CA ILE A 191 -6.67 -8.60 -11.60
C ILE A 191 -7.88 -9.43 -11.17
N LYS A 192 -8.17 -10.48 -11.94
CA LYS A 192 -9.32 -11.36 -11.67
C LYS A 192 -9.10 -12.20 -10.42
N LYS A 193 -10.19 -12.50 -9.70
CA LYS A 193 -10.15 -13.32 -8.48
C LYS A 193 -9.19 -12.77 -7.42
N ALA A 194 -9.01 -11.48 -7.37
CA ALA A 194 -8.24 -10.80 -6.34
C ALA A 194 -9.15 -9.82 -5.61
N ALA A 195 -9.12 -9.86 -4.29
CA ALA A 195 -9.68 -8.86 -3.42
C ALA A 195 -8.63 -7.76 -3.11
N HIS A 196 -8.74 -7.06 -1.98
CA HIS A 196 -7.84 -5.95 -1.65
C HIS A 196 -6.35 -6.35 -1.61
N HIS A 197 -6.04 -7.50 -1.02
CA HIS A 197 -4.65 -7.98 -0.93
C HIS A 197 -4.24 -8.74 -2.19
N VAL A 198 -4.27 -8.06 -3.34
CA VAL A 198 -3.96 -8.59 -4.67
C VAL A 198 -2.65 -9.38 -4.71
N LEU A 199 -1.64 -8.92 -3.96
CA LEU A 199 -0.32 -9.56 -3.86
C LEU A 199 -0.36 -10.94 -3.17
N LEU A 200 -1.41 -11.22 -2.41
CA LEU A 200 -1.63 -12.52 -1.78
C LEU A 200 -2.51 -13.42 -2.63
N ASP A 201 -3.55 -12.85 -3.25
CA ASP A 201 -4.51 -13.61 -4.03
C ASP A 201 -3.93 -14.06 -5.38
N GLN A 202 -3.30 -13.13 -6.10
CA GLN A 202 -2.80 -13.33 -7.47
C GLN A 202 -1.37 -12.80 -7.65
N PRO A 203 -0.36 -13.32 -6.89
CA PRO A 203 0.99 -12.77 -6.88
C PRO A 203 1.69 -12.81 -8.24
N LEU A 204 1.51 -13.88 -9.00
CA LEU A 204 2.16 -14.05 -10.30
C LEU A 204 1.53 -13.14 -11.37
N GLU A 205 0.20 -13.04 -11.41
CA GLU A 205 -0.50 -12.16 -12.35
C GLU A 205 -0.19 -10.70 -12.04
N LEU A 206 -0.13 -10.33 -10.76
CA LEU A 206 0.29 -8.99 -10.34
C LEU A 206 1.72 -8.68 -10.81
N ALA A 207 2.66 -9.59 -10.59
CA ALA A 207 4.05 -9.40 -11.00
C ALA A 207 4.20 -9.23 -12.52
N GLU A 208 3.52 -10.06 -13.33
CA GLU A 208 3.54 -9.93 -14.79
C GLU A 208 2.84 -8.64 -15.26
N THR A 209 1.78 -8.22 -14.58
CA THR A 209 1.08 -6.95 -14.89
C THR A 209 1.98 -5.75 -14.63
N ILE A 210 2.63 -5.68 -13.46
CA ILE A 210 3.60 -4.62 -13.12
C ILE A 210 4.71 -4.59 -14.16
N LYS A 211 5.31 -5.72 -14.48
CA LYS A 211 6.36 -5.86 -15.49
C LYS A 211 5.89 -5.42 -16.88
N GLY A 212 4.66 -5.77 -17.26
CA GLY A 212 4.05 -5.37 -18.53
C GLY A 212 3.82 -3.87 -18.65
N ILE A 213 3.44 -3.20 -17.57
CA ILE A 213 3.31 -1.74 -17.50
C ILE A 213 4.71 -1.10 -17.57
N ALA A 214 5.63 -1.54 -16.71
CA ALA A 214 6.98 -1.01 -16.62
C ALA A 214 7.72 -1.07 -17.96
N LYS A 215 7.65 -2.18 -18.70
CA LYS A 215 8.26 -2.34 -20.04
C LYS A 215 7.76 -1.35 -21.08
N LYS A 216 6.56 -0.80 -20.93
CA LYS A 216 6.04 0.23 -21.85
C LYS A 216 6.49 1.63 -21.46
N TRP A 217 7.07 1.78 -20.29
CA TRP A 217 7.49 3.06 -19.75
C TRP A 217 8.98 3.33 -19.89
N ILE A 218 9.76 2.28 -20.03
CA ILE A 218 11.21 2.28 -20.29
C ILE A 218 11.48 2.20 -21.84
#